data_09d61377ec7a41ae93c10a751a35f3ab
#
_entry.id   09d61377ec7a41ae93c10a751a35f3ab
#
_cell.length_a   1.000
_cell.length_b   1.000
_cell.length_c   1.000
_cell.angle_alpha   90.00
_cell.angle_beta   90.00
_cell.angle_gamma   90.00
#
_symmetry.space_group_name_H-M   'P 1'
#
loop_
_entity.id
_entity.type
_entity.pdbx_description
1 polymer ?
#
loop_
_entity_poly.entity_id
_entity_poly.type
_entity_poly.pdbx_seq_one_letter_code
_entity_poly.pdbx_strand_id
1 'polypeptide(L)'
;ETITSLSSEMAELMKIDSSLKRMDSLMVASNIKRMGRLELLYTCVANLAKEMAKTREIPEHLRHYTEADDRNRVIYHNHSEETSAKIEAVLKDAAALKELCGADYDGSSSYQLLLRVLKEQAIQKEDGTYRLRTKEDGGMDASILQNPADPDATYREKAGKQHRGYVANVIEA
;
A
#
# COMPACT_ATOMS: atom_id res chain seq x y z
N GLU A 1 -16.06 20.49 -17.43
CA GLU A 1 -16.59 20.67 -18.83
C GLU A 1 -16.03 19.62 -19.78
N THR A 2 -14.73 19.29 -19.75
CA THR A 2 -14.09 18.40 -20.73
C THR A 2 -14.57 16.94 -20.66
N ILE A 3 -14.82 16.37 -19.47
CA ILE A 3 -15.24 14.97 -19.30
C ILE A 3 -16.69 14.76 -19.76
N THR A 4 -17.58 15.70 -19.45
CA THR A 4 -18.99 15.65 -19.89
C THR A 4 -19.14 15.81 -21.41
N SER A 5 -18.33 16.67 -22.02
CA SER A 5 -18.30 16.84 -23.48
C SER A 5 -17.83 15.56 -24.18
N LEU A 6 -16.71 15.00 -23.74
CA LEU A 6 -16.16 13.74 -24.28
C LEU A 6 -17.15 12.56 -24.12
N SER A 7 -17.82 12.46 -22.99
CA SER A 7 -18.81 11.38 -22.77
C SER A 7 -20.04 11.54 -23.69
N SER A 8 -20.47 12.76 -23.95
CA SER A 8 -21.58 13.02 -24.88
C SER A 8 -21.20 12.73 -26.33
N GLU A 9 -20.01 13.12 -26.76
CA GLU A 9 -19.50 12.84 -28.11
C GLU A 9 -19.31 11.32 -28.34
N MET A 10 -18.80 10.59 -27.34
CA MET A 10 -18.70 9.13 -27.41
C MET A 10 -20.08 8.46 -27.47
N ALA A 11 -21.04 8.95 -26.68
CA ALA A 11 -22.41 8.41 -26.72
C ALA A 11 -23.07 8.61 -28.08
N GLU A 12 -22.86 9.77 -28.71
CA GLU A 12 -23.36 10.07 -30.06
C GLU A 12 -22.69 9.18 -31.12
N LEU A 13 -21.37 9.03 -31.05
CA LEU A 13 -20.59 8.15 -31.95
C LEU A 13 -21.04 6.69 -31.86
N MET A 14 -21.32 6.22 -30.65
CA MET A 14 -21.77 4.85 -30.38
C MET A 14 -23.28 4.66 -30.57
N LYS A 15 -24.03 5.72 -30.94
CA LYS A 15 -25.50 5.71 -31.08
C LYS A 15 -26.22 5.20 -29.82
N ILE A 16 -25.72 5.56 -28.64
CA ILE A 16 -26.28 5.18 -27.36
C ILE A 16 -27.38 6.18 -26.99
N ASP A 17 -28.59 5.69 -26.75
CA ASP A 17 -29.67 6.53 -26.25
C ASP A 17 -29.37 7.00 -24.82
N SER A 18 -29.13 8.30 -24.67
CA SER A 18 -28.75 8.89 -23.37
C SER A 18 -29.88 8.91 -22.35
N SER A 19 -31.13 8.63 -22.76
CA SER A 19 -32.31 8.65 -21.89
C SER A 19 -32.46 7.40 -21.02
N LEU A 20 -31.79 6.28 -21.35
CA LEU A 20 -31.95 4.98 -20.73
C LEU A 20 -30.66 4.40 -20.13
N LYS A 21 -29.73 5.22 -19.69
CA LYS A 21 -28.47 4.73 -19.11
C LYS A 21 -28.65 4.34 -17.64
N ARG A 22 -28.35 3.09 -17.36
CA ARG A 22 -28.14 2.59 -16.01
C ARG A 22 -26.66 2.39 -15.77
N MET A 23 -26.13 3.01 -14.72
CA MET A 23 -24.78 2.79 -14.25
C MET A 23 -24.82 1.97 -12.98
N ASP A 24 -24.14 0.86 -12.95
CA ASP A 24 -23.97 0.04 -11.75
C ASP A 24 -22.48 -0.14 -11.44
N SER A 25 -22.17 -0.22 -10.16
CA SER A 25 -20.80 -0.40 -9.68
C SER A 25 -20.67 -1.76 -9.03
N LEU A 26 -19.86 -2.61 -9.62
CA LEU A 26 -19.55 -3.94 -9.11
C LEU A 26 -18.24 -3.91 -8.31
N MET A 27 -18.24 -4.55 -7.14
CA MET A 27 -17.03 -4.76 -6.35
C MET A 27 -16.35 -6.06 -6.82
N VAL A 28 -15.16 -5.93 -7.39
CA VAL A 28 -14.32 -7.06 -7.78
C VAL A 28 -13.30 -7.30 -6.67
N ALA A 29 -13.39 -8.42 -5.98
CA ALA A 29 -12.47 -8.75 -4.90
C ALA A 29 -11.09 -9.11 -5.46
N SER A 30 -10.04 -8.52 -4.90
CA SER A 30 -8.67 -8.97 -5.12
C SER A 30 -8.38 -10.20 -4.25
N ASN A 31 -7.63 -11.16 -4.79
CA ASN A 31 -7.20 -12.35 -4.05
C ASN A 31 -5.96 -12.06 -3.18
N ILE A 32 -5.99 -10.95 -2.42
CA ILE A 32 -4.92 -10.55 -1.53
C ILE A 32 -5.22 -10.93 -0.08
N LYS A 33 -4.18 -11.39 0.61
CA LYS A 33 -4.24 -11.57 2.07
C LYS A 33 -4.45 -10.22 2.74
N ARG A 34 -5.36 -10.18 3.71
CA ARG A 34 -5.49 -9.03 4.61
C ARG A 34 -4.24 -8.93 5.49
N MET A 35 -3.56 -7.80 5.44
CA MET A 35 -2.39 -7.50 6.27
C MET A 35 -2.74 -6.48 7.36
N GLY A 36 -2.20 -6.71 8.56
CA GLY A 36 -2.14 -5.67 9.60
C GLY A 36 -1.03 -4.66 9.27
N ARG A 37 -1.01 -3.53 9.98
CA ARG A 37 -0.03 -2.45 9.73
C ARG A 37 1.41 -2.91 9.92
N LEU A 38 1.68 -3.69 10.98
CA LEU A 38 3.01 -4.26 11.21
C LEU A 38 3.42 -5.18 10.05
N GLU A 39 2.53 -6.06 9.62
CA GLU A 39 2.80 -7.00 8.52
C GLU A 39 3.05 -6.26 7.20
N LEU A 40 2.28 -5.21 6.92
CA LEU A 40 2.42 -4.40 5.71
C LEU A 40 3.79 -3.69 5.68
N LEU A 41 4.14 -2.97 6.75
CA LEU A 41 5.41 -2.28 6.88
C LEU A 41 6.59 -3.25 6.79
N TYR A 42 6.53 -4.34 7.58
CA TYR A 42 7.56 -5.40 7.54
C TYR A 42 7.75 -5.97 6.14
N THR A 43 6.65 -6.25 5.42
CA THR A 43 6.74 -6.86 4.08
C THR A 43 7.40 -5.91 3.09
N CYS A 44 7.10 -4.61 3.12
CA CYS A 44 7.75 -3.62 2.26
C CYS A 44 9.26 -3.52 2.56
N VAL A 45 9.64 -3.46 3.84
CA VAL A 45 11.04 -3.44 4.28
C VAL A 45 11.77 -4.71 3.86
N ALA A 46 11.19 -5.88 4.12
CA ALA A 46 11.80 -7.17 3.79
C ALA A 46 11.97 -7.38 2.28
N ASN A 47 11.00 -6.94 1.47
CA ASN A 47 11.10 -7.03 0.01
C ASN A 47 12.28 -6.21 -0.52
N LEU A 48 12.43 -4.98 -0.04
CA LEU A 48 13.54 -4.12 -0.44
C LEU A 48 14.89 -4.64 0.08
N ALA A 49 14.97 -5.08 1.34
CA ALA A 49 16.19 -5.66 1.91
C ALA A 49 16.65 -6.90 1.12
N LYS A 50 15.71 -7.78 0.74
CA LYS A 50 16.00 -8.95 -0.10
C LYS A 50 16.44 -8.58 -1.51
N GLU A 51 15.88 -7.54 -2.09
CA GLU A 51 16.30 -7.02 -3.40
C GLU A 51 17.72 -6.46 -3.32
N MET A 52 18.00 -5.63 -2.32
CA MET A 52 19.34 -5.04 -2.10
C MET A 52 20.40 -6.10 -1.84
N ALA A 53 20.09 -7.12 -1.05
CA ALA A 53 21.03 -8.20 -0.73
C ALA A 53 21.48 -9.02 -1.94
N LYS A 54 20.79 -8.94 -3.09
CA LYS A 54 21.19 -9.58 -4.35
C LYS A 54 22.31 -8.82 -5.07
N THR A 55 22.41 -7.52 -4.85
CA THR A 55 23.29 -6.63 -5.60
C THR A 55 24.42 -6.04 -4.78
N ARG A 56 24.22 -5.93 -3.45
CA ARG A 56 25.22 -5.38 -2.53
C ARG A 56 25.08 -5.95 -1.13
N GLU A 57 26.11 -5.78 -0.33
CA GLU A 57 26.07 -6.11 1.08
C GLU A 57 25.18 -5.10 1.83
N ILE A 58 24.28 -5.62 2.68
CA ILE A 58 23.41 -4.82 3.53
C ILE A 58 23.93 -4.78 4.97
N PRO A 59 23.66 -3.70 5.72
CA PRO A 59 24.04 -3.57 7.12
C PRO A 59 23.59 -4.76 7.97
N GLU A 60 24.40 -5.13 8.97
CA GLU A 60 24.16 -6.29 9.84
C GLU A 60 22.78 -6.30 10.46
N HIS A 61 22.33 -5.14 10.99
CA HIS A 61 21.03 -5.01 11.64
C HIS A 61 19.83 -5.22 10.70
N LEU A 62 20.02 -5.18 9.36
CA LEU A 62 18.96 -5.43 8.36
C LEU A 62 19.00 -6.85 7.79
N ARG A 63 20.03 -7.64 8.08
CA ARG A 63 20.20 -8.99 7.49
C ARG A 63 19.07 -9.94 7.87
N HIS A 64 18.50 -9.80 9.07
CA HIS A 64 17.41 -10.64 9.52
C HIS A 64 16.19 -10.63 8.58
N TYR A 65 15.93 -9.51 7.87
CA TYR A 65 14.83 -9.45 6.88
C TYR A 65 15.01 -10.40 5.69
N THR A 66 16.21 -10.91 5.46
CA THR A 66 16.50 -11.88 4.40
C THR A 66 16.26 -13.32 4.84
N GLU A 67 16.13 -13.58 6.14
CA GLU A 67 15.90 -14.89 6.70
C GLU A 67 14.44 -15.36 6.49
N ALA A 68 14.26 -16.66 6.22
CA ALA A 68 12.94 -17.22 5.92
C ALA A 68 11.97 -17.15 7.11
N ASP A 69 12.47 -17.37 8.33
CA ASP A 69 11.65 -17.48 9.54
C ASP A 69 11.47 -16.16 10.30
N ASP A 70 12.19 -15.11 9.93
CA ASP A 70 12.13 -13.82 10.61
C ASP A 70 10.73 -13.21 10.59
N ARG A 71 10.05 -13.29 9.46
CA ARG A 71 8.67 -12.81 9.32
C ARG A 71 7.74 -13.43 10.37
N ASN A 72 7.87 -14.72 10.63
CA ASN A 72 7.05 -15.41 11.61
C ASN A 72 7.33 -14.93 13.02
N ARG A 73 8.60 -14.69 13.37
CA ARG A 73 9.02 -14.15 14.68
C ARG A 73 8.48 -12.74 14.93
N VAL A 74 8.46 -11.90 13.89
CA VAL A 74 8.03 -10.50 14.03
C VAL A 74 6.51 -10.36 14.02
N ILE A 75 5.80 -11.11 13.17
CA ILE A 75 4.37 -10.88 12.89
C ILE A 75 3.45 -11.73 13.79
N TYR A 76 3.83 -12.97 14.12
CA TYR A 76 2.96 -13.86 14.88
C TYR A 76 3.26 -13.82 16.38
N HIS A 77 2.27 -14.19 17.19
CA HIS A 77 2.36 -14.31 18.65
C HIS A 77 2.73 -12.98 19.37
N ASN A 78 2.21 -11.86 18.91
CA ASN A 78 2.46 -10.56 19.52
C ASN A 78 1.36 -10.17 20.51
N HIS A 79 1.75 -9.74 21.70
CA HIS A 79 0.90 -8.95 22.59
C HIS A 79 0.80 -7.52 22.05
N SER A 80 -0.27 -6.79 22.39
CA SER A 80 -0.52 -5.43 21.90
C SER A 80 0.62 -4.45 22.19
N GLU A 81 1.25 -4.56 23.36
CA GLU A 81 2.38 -3.74 23.80
C GLU A 81 3.64 -3.99 22.93
N GLU A 82 3.92 -5.25 22.61
CA GLU A 82 5.04 -5.62 21.75
C GLU A 82 4.84 -5.15 20.30
N THR A 83 3.60 -5.09 19.84
CA THR A 83 3.28 -4.66 18.49
C THR A 83 3.73 -3.22 18.23
N SER A 84 3.55 -2.32 19.20
CA SER A 84 3.97 -0.92 19.07
C SER A 84 5.49 -0.80 18.95
N ALA A 85 6.23 -1.47 19.82
CA ALA A 85 7.69 -1.48 19.80
C ALA A 85 8.24 -2.09 18.50
N LYS A 86 7.61 -3.16 17.98
CA LYS A 86 8.00 -3.77 16.70
C LYS A 86 7.73 -2.84 15.51
N ILE A 87 6.62 -2.11 15.51
CA ILE A 87 6.34 -1.11 14.48
C ILE A 87 7.40 -0.01 14.48
N GLU A 88 7.78 0.49 15.66
CA GLU A 88 8.83 1.51 15.78
C GLU A 88 10.18 1.01 15.26
N ALA A 89 10.56 -0.23 15.59
CA ALA A 89 11.76 -0.85 15.07
C ALA A 89 11.73 -0.97 13.53
N VAL A 90 10.63 -1.47 12.96
CA VAL A 90 10.48 -1.58 11.50
C VAL A 90 10.49 -0.22 10.82
N LEU A 91 9.90 0.82 11.42
CA LEU A 91 9.95 2.19 10.88
C LEU A 91 11.37 2.77 10.89
N LYS A 92 12.15 2.47 11.93
CA LYS A 92 13.57 2.85 12.01
C LYS A 92 14.37 2.18 10.90
N ASP A 93 14.17 0.89 10.69
CA ASP A 93 14.82 0.13 9.62
C ASP A 93 14.40 0.61 8.22
N ALA A 94 13.12 0.97 8.06
CA ALA A 94 12.60 1.57 6.84
C ALA A 94 13.28 2.92 6.51
N ALA A 95 13.52 3.75 7.52
CA ALA A 95 14.26 5.01 7.35
C ALA A 95 15.71 4.75 6.93
N ALA A 96 16.39 3.81 7.58
CA ALA A 96 17.76 3.44 7.23
C ALA A 96 17.86 2.89 5.80
N LEU A 97 16.94 2.02 5.37
CA LEU A 97 16.89 1.53 4.00
C LEU A 97 16.64 2.64 2.98
N LYS A 98 15.74 3.57 3.28
CA LYS A 98 15.46 4.73 2.41
C LYS A 98 16.72 5.56 2.18
N GLU A 99 17.50 5.83 3.22
CA GLU A 99 18.76 6.57 3.11
C GLU A 99 19.82 5.79 2.33
N LEU A 100 19.91 4.47 2.55
CA LEU A 100 20.85 3.60 1.85
C LEU A 100 20.57 3.48 0.35
N CYS A 101 19.30 3.54 -0.07
CA CYS A 101 18.91 3.36 -1.46
C CYS A 101 19.38 4.51 -2.35
N GLY A 102 19.15 5.76 -1.92
CA GLY A 102 19.45 6.92 -2.76
C GLY A 102 18.79 6.82 -4.14
N ALA A 103 19.35 7.52 -5.12
CA ALA A 103 18.86 7.54 -6.50
C ALA A 103 19.02 6.21 -7.25
N ASP A 104 19.89 5.33 -6.80
CA ASP A 104 20.18 4.05 -7.48
C ASP A 104 18.98 3.10 -7.53
N TYR A 105 18.02 3.29 -6.59
CA TYR A 105 16.82 2.45 -6.46
C TYR A 105 15.53 3.12 -6.92
N ASP A 106 15.57 4.30 -7.52
CA ASP A 106 14.36 5.01 -7.97
C ASP A 106 13.51 4.19 -8.95
N GLY A 107 14.12 3.33 -9.75
CA GLY A 107 13.42 2.40 -10.64
C GLY A 107 12.93 1.11 -10.00
N SER A 108 13.25 0.85 -8.72
CA SER A 108 12.83 -0.37 -8.02
C SER A 108 11.39 -0.28 -7.54
N SER A 109 10.58 -1.27 -7.91
CA SER A 109 9.19 -1.37 -7.42
C SER A 109 9.13 -1.56 -5.90
N SER A 110 10.06 -2.30 -5.31
CA SER A 110 10.14 -2.50 -3.86
C SER A 110 10.46 -1.19 -3.13
N TYR A 111 11.33 -0.36 -3.69
CA TYR A 111 11.65 0.96 -3.14
C TYR A 111 10.46 1.91 -3.24
N GLN A 112 9.79 1.96 -4.39
CA GLN A 112 8.60 2.79 -4.56
C GLN A 112 7.46 2.37 -3.60
N LEU A 113 7.29 1.08 -3.36
CA LEU A 113 6.33 0.58 -2.37
C LEU A 113 6.72 0.95 -0.93
N LEU A 114 8.01 0.94 -0.59
CA LEU A 114 8.49 1.41 0.70
C LEU A 114 8.21 2.91 0.88
N LEU A 115 8.51 3.74 -0.11
CA LEU A 115 8.21 5.18 -0.06
C LEU A 115 6.71 5.44 0.09
N ARG A 116 5.88 4.70 -0.65
CA ARG A 116 4.42 4.79 -0.58
C ARG A 116 3.91 4.42 0.81
N VAL A 117 4.32 3.27 1.37
CA VAL A 117 3.85 2.85 2.69
C VAL A 117 4.29 3.80 3.80
N LEU A 118 5.50 4.36 3.72
CA LEU A 118 5.95 5.38 4.66
C LEU A 118 5.11 6.65 4.58
N LYS A 119 4.82 7.12 3.36
CA LYS A 119 3.97 8.30 3.14
C LYS A 119 2.53 8.11 3.66
N GLU A 120 1.96 6.92 3.47
CA GLU A 120 0.57 6.61 3.81
C GLU A 120 0.39 6.21 5.28
N GLN A 121 1.32 5.44 5.84
CA GLN A 121 1.18 4.82 7.17
C GLN A 121 2.01 5.50 8.27
N ALA A 122 2.94 6.38 7.91
CA ALA A 122 3.83 7.01 8.88
C ALA A 122 3.88 8.53 8.71
N ILE A 123 4.40 9.20 9.72
CA ILE A 123 4.71 10.63 9.74
C ILE A 123 6.17 10.79 10.10
N GLN A 124 6.91 11.50 9.26
CA GLN A 124 8.29 11.88 9.55
C GLN A 124 8.29 13.02 10.57
N LYS A 125 9.07 12.86 11.64
CA LYS A 125 9.31 13.86 12.65
C LYS A 125 10.41 14.83 12.22
N GLU A 126 10.58 15.92 12.95
CA GLU A 126 11.62 16.93 12.70
C GLU A 126 13.05 16.36 12.80
N ASP A 127 13.23 15.34 13.63
CA ASP A 127 14.51 14.62 13.79
C ASP A 127 14.79 13.59 12.69
N GLY A 128 13.94 13.51 11.67
CA GLY A 128 14.07 12.55 10.58
C GLY A 128 13.53 11.16 10.88
N THR A 129 13.18 10.84 12.13
CA THR A 129 12.57 9.55 12.49
C THR A 129 11.11 9.48 12.06
N TYR A 130 10.55 8.26 12.04
CA TYR A 130 9.15 8.03 11.70
C TYR A 130 8.35 7.59 12.92
N ARG A 131 7.10 8.02 12.99
CA ARG A 131 6.07 7.44 13.85
C ARG A 131 4.88 6.93 13.03
N LEU A 132 4.15 5.99 13.58
CA LEU A 132 2.92 5.51 12.93
C LEU A 132 1.88 6.65 12.84
N ARG A 133 1.23 6.77 11.69
CA ARG A 133 0.11 7.69 11.48
C ARG A 133 -1.12 7.22 12.23
N THR A 134 -1.78 8.10 12.93
CA THR A 134 -3.05 7.87 13.63
C THR A 134 -4.23 8.42 12.83
N LYS A 135 -5.45 8.14 13.27
CA LYS A 135 -6.66 8.72 12.65
C LYS A 135 -6.72 10.24 12.78
N GLU A 136 -6.17 10.77 13.85
CA GLU A 136 -6.13 12.22 14.14
C GLU A 136 -5.22 12.98 13.18
N ASP A 137 -4.19 12.31 12.64
CA ASP A 137 -3.29 12.88 11.65
C ASP A 137 -3.92 13.01 10.25
N GLY A 138 -5.08 12.39 10.00
CA GLY A 138 -5.73 12.38 8.69
C GLY A 138 -4.96 11.61 7.61
N GLY A 139 -5.40 11.74 6.36
CA GLY A 139 -4.71 11.17 5.18
C GLY A 139 -4.79 9.64 5.03
N MET A 140 -5.68 8.98 5.77
CA MET A 140 -5.96 7.56 5.65
C MET A 140 -7.25 7.36 4.86
N ASP A 141 -7.13 7.32 3.55
CA ASP A 141 -8.26 7.12 2.63
C ASP A 141 -8.36 5.69 2.09
N ALA A 142 -9.31 5.46 1.21
CA ALA A 142 -9.59 4.15 0.63
C ALA A 142 -8.48 3.67 -0.34
N SER A 143 -7.62 4.55 -0.81
CA SER A 143 -6.56 4.26 -1.80
C SER A 143 -5.24 3.82 -1.17
N ILE A 144 -5.13 3.85 0.17
CA ILE A 144 -3.90 3.42 0.85
C ILE A 144 -3.54 1.98 0.53
N LEU A 145 -2.25 1.71 0.48
CA LEU A 145 -1.70 0.39 0.17
C LEU A 145 -2.28 -0.68 1.11
N GLN A 146 -2.92 -1.69 0.53
CA GLN A 146 -3.51 -2.82 1.27
C GLN A 146 -2.58 -4.03 1.32
N ASN A 147 -1.83 -4.27 0.24
CA ASN A 147 -0.91 -5.38 0.12
C ASN A 147 0.14 -5.06 -0.97
N PRO A 148 1.44 -5.24 -0.72
CA PRO A 148 2.49 -5.01 -1.71
C PRO A 148 2.41 -5.93 -2.94
N ALA A 149 1.72 -7.08 -2.85
CA ALA A 149 1.53 -7.99 -3.98
C ALA A 149 0.48 -7.51 -4.99
N ASP A 150 -0.40 -6.59 -4.57
CA ASP A 150 -1.40 -5.96 -5.42
C ASP A 150 -1.58 -4.49 -4.97
N PRO A 151 -0.67 -3.62 -5.40
CA PRO A 151 -0.61 -2.24 -4.91
C PRO A 151 -1.78 -1.36 -5.38
N ASP A 152 -2.51 -1.78 -6.40
CA ASP A 152 -3.65 -1.03 -6.96
C ASP A 152 -4.99 -1.40 -6.30
N ALA A 153 -5.02 -2.47 -5.50
CA ALA A 153 -6.21 -2.86 -4.76
C ALA A 153 -6.55 -1.80 -3.69
N THR A 154 -7.80 -1.32 -3.72
CA THR A 154 -8.32 -0.31 -2.79
C THR A 154 -9.16 -0.94 -1.70
N TYR A 155 -9.32 -0.22 -0.59
CA TYR A 155 -10.24 -0.57 0.49
C TYR A 155 -11.55 0.20 0.35
N ARG A 156 -12.67 -0.48 0.51
CA ARG A 156 -13.99 0.15 0.58
C ARG A 156 -14.88 -0.56 1.58
N GLU A 157 -15.79 0.20 2.15
CA GLU A 157 -16.86 -0.33 2.97
C GLU A 157 -18.20 -0.03 2.30
N LYS A 158 -19.02 -1.07 2.10
CA LYS A 158 -20.38 -0.96 1.55
C LYS A 158 -21.32 -1.82 2.36
N ALA A 159 -22.39 -1.23 2.90
CA ALA A 159 -23.38 -1.91 3.72
C ALA A 159 -22.78 -2.71 4.89
N GLY A 160 -21.79 -2.16 5.60
CA GLY A 160 -21.10 -2.78 6.72
C GLY A 160 -20.13 -3.91 6.34
N LYS A 161 -19.95 -4.18 5.04
CA LYS A 161 -18.97 -5.15 4.55
C LYS A 161 -17.73 -4.47 4.00
N GLN A 162 -16.58 -4.98 4.39
CA GLN A 162 -15.28 -4.51 3.93
C GLN A 162 -14.86 -5.24 2.65
N HIS A 163 -14.56 -4.48 1.62
CA HIS A 163 -14.08 -4.96 0.33
C HIS A 163 -12.66 -4.49 0.09
N ARG A 164 -11.81 -5.37 -0.42
CA ARG A 164 -10.48 -5.06 -0.93
C ARG A 164 -10.39 -5.53 -2.35
N GLY A 165 -10.01 -4.63 -3.25
CA GLY A 165 -9.96 -4.94 -4.68
C GLY A 165 -10.30 -3.72 -5.51
N TYR A 166 -11.15 -3.92 -6.51
CA TYR A 166 -11.42 -2.97 -7.57
C TYR A 166 -12.91 -2.64 -7.64
N VAL A 167 -13.21 -1.49 -8.23
CA VAL A 167 -14.57 -1.13 -8.61
C VAL A 167 -14.66 -1.13 -10.13
N ALA A 168 -15.49 -1.99 -10.67
CA ALA A 168 -15.86 -1.96 -12.08
C ALA A 168 -17.19 -1.20 -12.23
N ASN A 169 -17.17 -0.13 -13.01
CA ASN A 169 -18.38 0.58 -13.38
C ASN A 169 -18.89 0.03 -14.70
N VAL A 170 -20.11 -0.48 -14.70
CA VAL A 170 -20.79 -1.02 -15.87
C VAL A 170 -21.89 -0.06 -16.26
N ILE A 171 -21.90 0.34 -17.53
CA ILE A 171 -22.94 1.18 -18.11
C ILE A 171 -23.75 0.30 -19.05
N GLU A 172 -25.04 0.22 -18.81
CA GLU A 172 -26.02 -0.46 -19.66
C GLU A 172 -26.77 0.62 -20.45
N ALA A 173 -26.83 0.44 -21.75
CA ALA A 173 -27.52 1.33 -22.68
C ALA A 173 -28.83 0.72 -23.17
#